data_356b5d4f26d669c128394d3ceab0199b
#
_entry.id   356b5d4f26d669c128394d3ceab0199b
#
_cell.length_a   1.000
_cell.length_b   1.000
_cell.length_c   1.000
_cell.angle_alpha   90.00
_cell.angle_beta   90.00
_cell.angle_gamma   90.00
#
_symmetry.space_group_name_H-M   'P 1'
#
loop_
_entity.id
_entity.type
_entity.pdbx_description
1 polymer ?
#
loop_
_entity_poly.entity_id
_entity_poly.type
_entity_poly.pdbx_seq_one_letter_code
_entity_poly.pdbx_strand_id
1 'polypeptide(L)'
;MINKQKVNKIVNLIGFLSLNLQRKIQNIKVMKRSNIKVMKRSLIVGTYLLSLVCSCASEGTLDNGKPLSLMEDSKNMVEMAQLFAPLSMVALDEKQSDKLKWISKIDYVNGRYYVLGGLERGKLITFDSKGKFLMDIGDIGHASGEYVQASDFAIDKANNRIAILEAPNKVLLYDMNGKFLFEKYFKKISFWNIAWNNNEYILSTNNFGIQEKDKLLYVYDENFNLKNSYVDNLPYTIGMSNVLATPLQVDGNDVNYIDPVTKGIYTYKSKVADAQRTYKWLLPNPMPDKDYVHYKTFAENQYRYDFILDAVVDENRILTSYKRGDYMFVNLMTRSGMSKTFGHIDVSLPKLIKGSGRYVFLAIRGREYLKDKAYFTKYKKDINNNDGYLIFKCKLK
;
A
#
# COMPACT_ATOMS: atom_id res chain seq x y z
N MET A 1 4.63 -23.34 23.07
CA MET A 1 3.99 -22.22 23.81
C MET A 1 4.78 -20.96 23.54
N ILE A 2 4.32 -20.11 22.65
CA ILE A 2 4.96 -18.84 22.36
C ILE A 2 4.57 -17.86 23.47
N ASN A 3 5.57 -17.28 24.10
CA ASN A 3 5.40 -16.43 25.27
C ASN A 3 4.62 -15.15 24.93
N LYS A 4 3.35 -15.07 25.36
CA LYS A 4 2.44 -13.93 25.20
C LYS A 4 3.08 -12.56 25.58
N GLN A 5 4.01 -12.56 26.52
CA GLN A 5 4.75 -11.34 26.93
C GLN A 5 5.70 -10.82 25.83
N LYS A 6 6.28 -11.69 25.01
CA LYS A 6 7.15 -11.24 23.91
C LYS A 6 6.34 -10.59 22.76
N VAL A 7 5.17 -11.12 22.45
CA VAL A 7 4.31 -10.58 21.39
C VAL A 7 3.77 -9.19 21.80
N ASN A 8 3.31 -9.05 23.03
CA ASN A 8 2.84 -7.75 23.53
C ASN A 8 3.96 -6.68 23.62
N LYS A 9 5.20 -7.10 23.91
CA LYS A 9 6.34 -6.15 23.85
C LYS A 9 6.63 -5.65 22.43
N ILE A 10 6.47 -6.48 21.42
CA ILE A 10 6.70 -6.09 20.03
C ILE A 10 5.60 -5.15 19.53
N VAL A 11 4.34 -5.42 19.83
CA VAL A 11 3.20 -4.56 19.46
C VAL A 11 3.30 -3.19 20.13
N ASN A 12 3.65 -3.15 21.41
CA ASN A 12 3.87 -1.89 22.14
C ASN A 12 5.10 -1.12 21.61
N LEU A 13 6.14 -1.80 21.17
CA LEU A 13 7.33 -1.18 20.58
C LEU A 13 7.01 -0.50 19.24
N ILE A 14 6.19 -1.12 18.41
CA ILE A 14 5.75 -0.56 17.12
C ILE A 14 4.89 0.68 17.33
N GLY A 15 3.95 0.65 18.28
CA GLY A 15 3.13 1.81 18.63
C GLY A 15 3.96 2.98 19.21
N PHE A 16 4.93 2.69 20.07
CA PHE A 16 5.82 3.68 20.68
C PHE A 16 6.78 4.32 19.64
N LEU A 17 7.23 3.55 18.66
CA LEU A 17 8.13 4.03 17.61
C LEU A 17 7.43 4.94 16.60
N SER A 18 6.16 4.69 16.29
CA SER A 18 5.38 5.57 15.39
C SER A 18 5.10 6.94 16.03
N LEU A 19 4.83 6.96 17.33
CA LEU A 19 4.63 8.20 18.13
C LEU A 19 5.91 9.02 18.27
N ASN A 20 7.06 8.35 18.44
CA ASN A 20 8.34 9.04 18.53
C ASN A 20 8.82 9.59 17.18
N LEU A 21 8.45 8.94 16.09
CA LEU A 21 8.75 9.44 14.74
C LEU A 21 7.98 10.74 14.46
N GLN A 22 6.70 10.79 14.81
CA GLN A 22 5.89 12.01 14.68
C GLN A 22 6.41 13.17 15.56
N ARG A 23 6.87 12.89 16.78
CA ARG A 23 7.48 13.91 17.67
C ARG A 23 8.83 14.41 17.16
N LYS A 24 9.67 13.54 16.59
CA LYS A 24 10.95 13.97 15.97
C LYS A 24 10.74 14.83 14.73
N ILE A 25 9.74 14.52 13.90
CA ILE A 25 9.40 15.34 12.71
C ILE A 25 8.95 16.75 13.13
N GLN A 26 8.23 16.89 14.24
CA GLN A 26 7.87 18.22 14.77
C GLN A 26 9.07 19.00 15.32
N ASN A 27 10.06 18.32 15.89
CA ASN A 27 11.24 18.99 16.46
C ASN A 27 12.29 19.42 15.40
N ILE A 28 12.32 18.80 14.24
CA ILE A 28 13.23 19.17 13.15
C ILE A 28 12.83 20.51 12.48
N LYS A 29 11.58 20.97 12.61
CA LYS A 29 11.14 22.28 12.14
C LYS A 29 11.70 23.48 12.89
N VAL A 30 12.49 23.28 13.95
CA VAL A 30 13.00 24.34 14.84
C VAL A 30 14.50 24.61 14.69
N MET A 31 15.26 23.80 13.95
CA MET A 31 16.71 24.07 13.77
C MET A 31 17.00 24.98 12.58
N LYS A 32 17.47 26.15 12.95
CA LYS A 32 17.82 27.30 12.10
C LYS A 32 18.86 27.00 11.02
N ARG A 33 18.68 27.70 9.88
CA ARG A 33 19.67 27.98 8.86
C ARG A 33 20.97 28.53 9.43
N SER A 34 22.06 27.80 9.32
CA SER A 34 23.42 28.39 9.21
C SER A 34 24.39 27.35 8.64
N ASN A 35 25.19 27.81 7.71
CA ASN A 35 26.38 27.20 7.11
C ASN A 35 26.19 26.30 5.86
N ILE A 36 25.93 26.99 4.75
CA ILE A 36 26.42 26.53 3.44
C ILE A 36 27.33 27.61 2.89
N LYS A 37 28.64 27.39 2.99
CA LYS A 37 29.64 27.96 2.10
C LYS A 37 30.86 27.04 2.08
N VAL A 38 31.40 26.88 0.86
CA VAL A 38 32.70 26.26 0.51
C VAL A 38 32.62 24.73 0.26
N MET A 39 32.49 24.30 -0.97
CA MET A 39 33.63 24.00 -1.86
C MET A 39 33.13 23.82 -3.30
N LYS A 40 33.54 24.74 -4.14
CA LYS A 40 33.66 24.58 -5.61
C LYS A 40 35.05 24.16 -5.96
N ARG A 41 35.19 23.36 -7.03
CA ARG A 41 36.34 23.04 -7.89
C ARG A 41 36.93 21.64 -7.64
N SER A 42 36.80 20.75 -8.63
CA SER A 42 37.70 20.51 -9.77
C SER A 42 37.26 19.28 -10.52
N LEU A 43 37.12 19.43 -11.72
CA LEU A 43 37.68 19.04 -13.03
C LEU A 43 37.43 17.58 -13.41
N ILE A 44 36.65 17.38 -14.43
CA ILE A 44 36.86 17.19 -15.88
C ILE A 44 37.78 16.02 -16.24
N VAL A 45 37.27 15.23 -17.18
CA VAL A 45 37.93 14.41 -18.21
C VAL A 45 38.15 12.93 -17.88
N GLY A 46 37.55 12.13 -18.74
CA GLY A 46 38.12 10.84 -19.06
C GLY A 46 37.18 9.79 -19.62
N THR A 47 36.78 9.95 -20.87
CA THR A 47 36.67 8.93 -21.93
C THR A 47 36.00 7.58 -21.69
N TYR A 48 35.00 7.33 -22.53
CA TYR A 48 34.57 6.06 -23.12
C TYR A 48 35.58 4.94 -23.07
N LEU A 49 35.15 3.81 -22.56
CA LEU A 49 35.58 2.51 -23.10
C LEU A 49 34.45 1.49 -22.93
N LEU A 50 33.89 1.10 -24.07
CA LEU A 50 33.15 -0.15 -24.23
C LEU A 50 34.05 -1.31 -23.74
N SER A 51 33.52 -2.14 -22.88
CA SER A 51 33.94 -3.53 -22.78
C SER A 51 32.75 -4.42 -22.54
N LEU A 52 32.33 -5.05 -23.63
CA LEU A 52 31.63 -6.33 -23.60
C LEU A 52 32.52 -7.30 -22.79
N VAL A 53 32.02 -7.77 -21.68
CA VAL A 53 32.47 -9.04 -21.11
C VAL A 53 31.21 -9.87 -20.86
N CYS A 54 31.03 -10.83 -21.75
CA CYS A 54 30.28 -12.04 -21.44
C CYS A 54 30.86 -12.65 -20.17
N SER A 55 30.08 -12.78 -19.13
CA SER A 55 30.36 -13.67 -18.03
C SER A 55 29.14 -14.54 -17.77
N CYS A 56 29.43 -15.82 -17.81
CA CYS A 56 28.50 -16.93 -17.75
C CYS A 56 27.62 -16.96 -16.52
N ALA A 57 26.40 -17.31 -16.76
CA ALA A 57 25.47 -18.19 -16.05
C ALA A 57 25.72 -18.43 -14.55
N SER A 58 24.88 -17.81 -13.75
CA SER A 58 24.20 -18.47 -12.64
C SER A 58 22.72 -18.54 -13.01
N GLU A 59 22.14 -19.69 -12.95
CA GLU A 59 20.68 -19.92 -13.09
C GLU A 59 19.95 -19.24 -11.95
N GLY A 60 19.79 -17.92 -12.07
CA GLY A 60 18.85 -17.12 -11.29
C GLY A 60 17.60 -16.98 -12.12
N THR A 61 16.45 -17.31 -11.56
CA THR A 61 15.12 -17.08 -12.08
C THR A 61 15.07 -15.81 -12.91
N LEU A 62 14.66 -15.93 -14.17
CA LEU A 62 14.59 -14.88 -15.17
C LEU A 62 13.84 -13.66 -14.60
N ASP A 63 14.55 -12.59 -14.42
CA ASP A 63 14.07 -11.29 -13.94
C ASP A 63 13.36 -10.57 -15.12
N ASN A 64 12.24 -11.12 -15.55
CA ASN A 64 11.58 -10.82 -16.82
C ASN A 64 10.57 -9.67 -16.78
N GLY A 65 10.51 -8.90 -15.67
CA GLY A 65 9.57 -7.78 -15.57
C GLY A 65 9.92 -6.64 -16.54
N LYS A 66 8.89 -6.07 -17.20
CA LYS A 66 9.05 -4.87 -18.01
C LYS A 66 9.64 -3.74 -17.19
N PRO A 67 10.74 -3.10 -17.62
CA PRO A 67 11.38 -2.04 -16.86
C PRO A 67 10.50 -0.79 -16.77
N LEU A 68 10.37 -0.24 -15.56
CA LEU A 68 9.77 1.05 -15.27
C LEU A 68 10.87 1.96 -14.77
N SER A 69 11.44 2.77 -15.68
CA SER A 69 12.50 3.72 -15.31
C SER A 69 11.92 4.90 -14.57
N LEU A 70 12.38 5.13 -13.36
CA LEU A 70 12.10 6.32 -12.57
C LEU A 70 13.21 7.34 -12.82
N MET A 71 12.83 8.52 -13.32
CA MET A 71 13.79 9.54 -13.75
C MET A 71 14.54 10.15 -12.56
N GLU A 72 15.78 10.59 -12.80
CA GLU A 72 16.66 11.09 -11.74
C GLU A 72 16.34 12.51 -11.30
N ASP A 73 16.01 13.39 -12.22
CA ASP A 73 15.87 14.81 -11.94
C ASP A 73 14.62 15.41 -12.54
N SER A 74 13.78 15.95 -11.67
CA SER A 74 12.79 16.93 -12.08
C SER A 74 12.77 18.07 -11.07
N LYS A 75 13.03 19.29 -11.56
CA LYS A 75 12.76 20.53 -10.81
C LYS A 75 11.26 20.86 -10.78
N ASN A 76 10.46 20.09 -11.51
CA ASN A 76 9.02 20.31 -11.64
C ASN A 76 8.30 19.86 -10.38
N MET A 77 7.54 20.75 -9.79
CA MET A 77 6.57 20.42 -8.76
C MET A 77 5.30 19.89 -9.42
N VAL A 78 4.80 18.76 -8.94
CA VAL A 78 3.59 18.11 -9.46
C VAL A 78 2.42 18.41 -8.56
N GLU A 79 1.35 18.91 -9.13
CA GLU A 79 0.09 19.13 -8.44
C GLU A 79 -0.77 17.84 -8.46
N MET A 80 -1.57 17.63 -7.42
CA MET A 80 -2.50 16.49 -7.33
C MET A 80 -3.47 16.43 -8.52
N ALA A 81 -3.87 17.61 -9.04
CA ALA A 81 -4.74 17.71 -10.21
C ALA A 81 -4.10 17.21 -11.51
N GLN A 82 -2.79 17.07 -11.57
CA GLN A 82 -2.09 16.47 -12.72
C GLN A 82 -2.10 14.94 -12.66
N LEU A 83 -2.16 14.36 -11.46
CA LEU A 83 -2.15 12.91 -11.23
C LEU A 83 -3.55 12.31 -11.25
N PHE A 84 -4.53 13.04 -10.69
CA PHE A 84 -5.86 12.51 -10.41
C PHE A 84 -6.97 13.36 -11.06
N ALA A 85 -7.99 12.66 -11.57
CA ALA A 85 -9.26 13.23 -11.95
C ALA A 85 -10.32 12.87 -10.89
N PRO A 86 -10.69 13.82 -9.99
CA PRO A 86 -11.68 13.56 -8.97
C PRO A 86 -13.08 13.45 -9.60
N LEU A 87 -13.76 12.34 -9.33
CA LEU A 87 -15.13 12.06 -9.77
C LEU A 87 -16.16 12.54 -8.76
N SER A 88 -15.90 12.29 -7.49
CA SER A 88 -16.75 12.72 -6.38
C SER A 88 -15.92 12.88 -5.11
N MET A 89 -16.46 13.68 -4.20
CA MET A 89 -16.03 13.77 -2.80
C MET A 89 -17.20 13.42 -1.91
N VAL A 90 -16.95 12.74 -0.82
CA VAL A 90 -17.90 12.49 0.24
C VAL A 90 -17.25 12.77 1.59
N ALA A 91 -17.97 13.47 2.47
CA ALA A 91 -17.59 13.61 3.86
C ALA A 91 -18.21 12.45 4.64
N LEU A 92 -17.39 11.67 5.34
CA LEU A 92 -17.91 10.60 6.18
C LEU A 92 -18.51 11.19 7.47
N ASP A 93 -19.50 10.49 8.03
CA ASP A 93 -20.04 10.81 9.35
C ASP A 93 -18.91 11.03 10.36
N GLU A 94 -18.86 12.24 10.94
CA GLU A 94 -17.74 12.70 11.75
C GLU A 94 -17.54 11.83 12.98
N LYS A 95 -18.62 11.56 13.71
CA LYS A 95 -18.59 10.77 14.95
C LYS A 95 -18.08 9.36 14.73
N GLN A 96 -18.39 8.75 13.59
CA GLN A 96 -17.94 7.40 13.26
C GLN A 96 -16.53 7.41 12.63
N SER A 97 -16.26 8.40 11.79
CA SER A 97 -14.94 8.53 11.15
C SER A 97 -13.82 8.83 12.13
N ASP A 98 -14.13 9.46 13.28
CA ASP A 98 -13.17 9.69 14.36
C ASP A 98 -12.68 8.40 15.00
N LYS A 99 -13.49 7.34 14.99
CA LYS A 99 -13.09 6.01 15.47
C LYS A 99 -12.03 5.36 14.58
N LEU A 100 -11.98 5.77 13.30
CA LEU A 100 -11.05 5.20 12.33
C LEU A 100 -9.60 5.61 12.62
N LYS A 101 -9.34 6.78 13.24
CA LYS A 101 -8.02 7.37 13.51
C LYS A 101 -7.15 7.50 12.26
N TRP A 102 -6.99 6.45 11.49
CA TRP A 102 -6.39 6.39 10.16
C TRP A 102 -7.20 5.43 9.28
N ILE A 103 -7.15 5.60 7.99
CA ILE A 103 -7.78 4.70 7.02
C ILE A 103 -6.69 3.88 6.34
N SER A 104 -6.86 2.56 6.31
CA SER A 104 -5.93 1.62 5.67
C SER A 104 -6.42 1.12 4.33
N LYS A 105 -7.73 0.89 4.18
CA LYS A 105 -8.33 0.43 2.93
C LYS A 105 -9.74 0.99 2.75
N ILE A 106 -10.09 1.29 1.50
CA ILE A 106 -11.44 1.70 1.11
C ILE A 106 -11.86 0.87 -0.10
N ASP A 107 -13.09 0.42 -0.11
CA ASP A 107 -13.76 -0.08 -1.30
C ASP A 107 -15.14 0.55 -1.46
N TYR A 108 -15.64 0.62 -2.69
CA TYR A 108 -16.97 1.16 -3.01
C TYR A 108 -17.73 0.19 -3.90
N VAL A 109 -18.74 -0.44 -3.32
CA VAL A 109 -19.52 -1.48 -3.96
C VAL A 109 -21.01 -1.23 -3.72
N ASN A 110 -21.81 -1.28 -4.77
CA ASN A 110 -23.28 -1.16 -4.71
C ASN A 110 -23.76 0.06 -3.92
N GLY A 111 -23.14 1.24 -4.15
CA GLY A 111 -23.54 2.48 -3.48
C GLY A 111 -23.08 2.60 -2.01
N ARG A 112 -22.25 1.69 -1.53
CA ARG A 112 -21.76 1.65 -0.15
C ARG A 112 -20.25 1.73 -0.10
N TYR A 113 -19.72 2.58 0.78
CA TYR A 113 -18.31 2.61 1.13
C TYR A 113 -18.03 1.59 2.25
N TYR A 114 -16.97 0.83 2.09
CA TYR A 114 -16.39 -0.06 3.07
C TYR A 114 -15.03 0.51 3.46
N VAL A 115 -14.89 0.90 4.71
CA VAL A 115 -13.71 1.64 5.19
C VAL A 115 -13.08 0.88 6.34
N LEU A 116 -11.86 0.43 6.13
CA LEU A 116 -11.03 -0.20 7.16
C LEU A 116 -10.10 0.84 7.77
N GLY A 117 -10.11 0.94 9.08
CA GLY A 117 -9.23 1.85 9.80
C GLY A 117 -9.19 1.57 11.30
N GLY A 118 -8.32 2.29 12.01
CA GLY A 118 -8.15 2.18 13.46
C GLY A 118 -6.68 2.10 13.89
N LEU A 119 -6.31 2.75 15.02
CA LEU A 119 -4.93 2.82 15.50
C LEU A 119 -4.47 1.54 16.21
N GLU A 120 -5.31 1.01 17.08
CA GLU A 120 -4.95 -0.12 17.94
C GLU A 120 -5.64 -1.41 17.50
N ARG A 121 -6.82 -1.26 16.93
CA ARG A 121 -7.64 -2.38 16.45
C ARG A 121 -8.32 -1.96 15.17
N GLY A 122 -7.88 -2.50 14.03
CA GLY A 122 -8.53 -2.27 12.74
C GLY A 122 -10.00 -2.70 12.81
N LYS A 123 -10.90 -1.82 12.34
CA LYS A 123 -12.34 -2.09 12.25
C LYS A 123 -12.86 -1.76 10.86
N LEU A 124 -13.74 -2.61 10.36
CA LEU A 124 -14.41 -2.39 9.09
C LEU A 124 -15.75 -1.70 9.33
N ILE A 125 -15.88 -0.47 8.83
CA ILE A 125 -17.09 0.36 8.96
C ILE A 125 -17.69 0.62 7.59
N THR A 126 -19.00 0.65 7.49
CA THR A 126 -19.68 0.95 6.22
C THR A 126 -20.46 2.25 6.28
N PHE A 127 -20.45 2.95 5.13
CA PHE A 127 -21.17 4.19 4.93
C PHE A 127 -21.95 4.13 3.61
N ASP A 128 -23.05 4.86 3.52
CA ASP A 128 -23.78 5.01 2.26
C ASP A 128 -23.03 5.91 1.27
N SER A 129 -23.59 6.09 0.08
CA SER A 129 -23.01 6.94 -0.98
C SER A 129 -22.88 8.42 -0.61
N LYS A 130 -23.57 8.86 0.44
CA LYS A 130 -23.54 10.24 0.97
C LYS A 130 -22.63 10.38 2.19
N GLY A 131 -21.98 9.28 2.64
CA GLY A 131 -21.09 9.27 3.80
C GLY A 131 -21.78 9.06 5.14
N LYS A 132 -23.09 8.80 5.16
CA LYS A 132 -23.83 8.48 6.38
C LYS A 132 -23.45 7.07 6.85
N PHE A 133 -23.18 6.93 8.14
CA PHE A 133 -22.90 5.64 8.76
C PHE A 133 -24.06 4.65 8.56
N LEU A 134 -23.71 3.42 8.22
CA LEU A 134 -24.66 2.32 8.08
C LEU A 134 -24.47 1.30 9.20
N MET A 135 -23.31 0.67 9.29
CA MET A 135 -23.02 -0.35 10.29
C MET A 135 -21.52 -0.64 10.40
N ASP A 136 -21.13 -1.23 11.50
CA ASP A 136 -19.87 -1.96 11.64
C ASP A 136 -20.03 -3.38 11.09
N ILE A 137 -18.96 -3.95 10.51
CA ILE A 137 -18.95 -5.35 10.07
C ILE A 137 -18.16 -6.17 11.10
N GLY A 138 -18.87 -7.06 11.79
CA GLY A 138 -18.33 -7.82 12.91
C GLY A 138 -18.00 -6.98 14.13
N ASP A 139 -17.73 -7.65 15.22
CA ASP A 139 -17.38 -7.04 16.50
C ASP A 139 -15.93 -7.31 16.88
N ILE A 140 -15.39 -6.45 17.75
CA ILE A 140 -14.03 -6.63 18.27
C ILE A 140 -14.08 -7.48 19.53
N GLY A 141 -13.45 -8.65 19.48
CA GLY A 141 -13.43 -9.58 20.58
C GLY A 141 -12.74 -10.89 20.24
N HIS A 142 -13.05 -11.93 21.03
CA HIS A 142 -12.44 -13.26 20.89
C HIS A 142 -13.48 -14.39 20.71
N ALA A 143 -14.76 -14.06 20.70
CA ALA A 143 -15.82 -15.03 20.47
C ALA A 143 -15.89 -15.44 18.98
N SER A 144 -16.63 -16.48 18.69
CA SER A 144 -16.88 -16.90 17.30
C SER A 144 -17.56 -15.76 16.53
N GLY A 145 -17.02 -15.42 15.37
CA GLY A 145 -17.50 -14.30 14.58
C GLY A 145 -17.01 -12.93 15.06
N GLU A 146 -16.09 -12.87 16.01
CA GLU A 146 -15.39 -11.66 16.42
C GLU A 146 -13.93 -11.68 15.97
N TYR A 147 -13.35 -10.51 15.77
CA TYR A 147 -11.92 -10.37 15.46
C TYR A 147 -11.26 -9.38 16.43
N VAL A 148 -9.99 -9.63 16.75
CA VAL A 148 -9.23 -8.72 17.61
C VAL A 148 -8.80 -7.49 16.84
N GLN A 149 -8.41 -7.68 15.57
CA GLN A 149 -7.94 -6.60 14.69
C GLN A 149 -8.13 -7.00 13.22
N ALA A 150 -8.96 -6.28 12.50
CA ALA A 150 -9.02 -6.41 11.05
C ALA A 150 -7.76 -5.81 10.42
N SER A 151 -7.02 -6.61 9.66
CA SER A 151 -5.79 -6.20 8.98
C SER A 151 -6.04 -5.82 7.54
N ASP A 152 -6.95 -6.54 6.88
CA ASP A 152 -7.37 -6.32 5.51
C ASP A 152 -8.77 -6.91 5.29
N PHE A 153 -9.41 -6.59 4.17
CA PHE A 153 -10.69 -7.19 3.79
C PHE A 153 -10.81 -7.33 2.27
N ALA A 154 -11.72 -8.19 1.85
CA ALA A 154 -12.11 -8.34 0.46
C ALA A 154 -13.63 -8.48 0.33
N ILE A 155 -14.20 -8.00 -0.78
CA ILE A 155 -15.62 -8.09 -1.07
C ILE A 155 -15.85 -9.08 -2.20
N ASP A 156 -16.44 -10.20 -1.86
CA ASP A 156 -16.95 -11.20 -2.80
C ASP A 156 -18.33 -10.77 -3.28
N LYS A 157 -18.33 -10.08 -4.41
CA LYS A 157 -19.57 -9.55 -5.02
C LYS A 157 -20.45 -10.65 -5.59
N ALA A 158 -19.85 -11.77 -6.00
CA ALA A 158 -20.60 -12.87 -6.61
C ALA A 158 -21.49 -13.59 -5.59
N ASN A 159 -20.98 -13.78 -4.38
CA ASN A 159 -21.67 -14.48 -3.30
C ASN A 159 -22.23 -13.54 -2.22
N ASN A 160 -22.16 -12.21 -2.42
CA ASN A 160 -22.58 -11.21 -1.45
C ASN A 160 -21.95 -11.40 -0.06
N ARG A 161 -20.62 -11.57 -0.04
CA ARG A 161 -19.85 -11.82 1.18
C ARG A 161 -18.77 -10.78 1.39
N ILE A 162 -18.37 -10.62 2.63
CA ILE A 162 -17.24 -9.82 3.08
C ILE A 162 -16.29 -10.73 3.81
N ALA A 163 -15.05 -10.83 3.34
CA ALA A 163 -13.97 -11.54 4.02
C ALA A 163 -13.14 -10.52 4.80
N ILE A 164 -12.99 -10.69 6.09
CA ILE A 164 -12.11 -9.90 6.96
C ILE A 164 -10.91 -10.77 7.32
N LEU A 165 -9.72 -10.29 6.99
CA LEU A 165 -8.47 -10.92 7.39
C LEU A 165 -8.05 -10.36 8.76
N GLU A 166 -7.98 -11.23 9.75
CA GLU A 166 -7.27 -11.00 11.01
C GLU A 166 -5.89 -11.64 10.91
N ALA A 167 -4.90 -10.80 10.57
CA ALA A 167 -3.54 -11.31 10.46
C ALA A 167 -3.02 -11.84 11.81
N PRO A 168 -2.18 -12.89 11.81
CA PRO A 168 -1.56 -13.43 10.60
C PRO A 168 -2.30 -14.61 9.97
N ASN A 169 -3.34 -15.17 10.57
CA ASN A 169 -3.77 -16.52 10.19
C ASN A 169 -5.26 -16.82 10.27
N LYS A 170 -6.13 -15.80 10.37
CA LYS A 170 -7.58 -16.04 10.44
C LYS A 170 -8.31 -15.16 9.41
N VAL A 171 -9.26 -15.75 8.70
CA VAL A 171 -10.24 -15.03 7.89
C VAL A 171 -11.63 -15.31 8.42
N LEU A 172 -12.43 -14.26 8.57
CA LEU A 172 -13.83 -14.34 8.95
C LEU A 172 -14.70 -13.89 7.76
N LEU A 173 -15.76 -14.64 7.47
CA LEU A 173 -16.72 -14.28 6.46
C LEU A 173 -18.02 -13.79 7.08
N TYR A 174 -18.53 -12.72 6.50
CA TYR A 174 -19.83 -12.13 6.81
C TYR A 174 -20.66 -11.96 5.53
N ASP A 175 -21.97 -11.90 5.66
CA ASP A 175 -22.80 -11.41 4.57
C ASP A 175 -22.71 -9.87 4.44
N MET A 176 -23.33 -9.29 3.41
CA MET A 176 -23.33 -7.84 3.18
C MET A 176 -24.10 -7.04 4.24
N ASN A 177 -24.82 -7.70 5.15
CA ASN A 177 -25.53 -7.11 6.28
C ASN A 177 -24.77 -7.30 7.61
N GLY A 178 -23.53 -7.79 7.56
CA GLY A 178 -22.69 -7.97 8.74
C GLY A 178 -22.99 -9.22 9.55
N LYS A 179 -23.83 -10.14 9.07
CA LYS A 179 -24.09 -11.42 9.73
C LYS A 179 -22.90 -12.34 9.51
N PHE A 180 -22.34 -12.86 10.59
CA PHE A 180 -21.28 -13.86 10.56
C PHE A 180 -21.73 -15.16 9.87
N LEU A 181 -20.86 -15.70 9.01
CA LEU A 181 -21.11 -16.94 8.26
C LEU A 181 -20.21 -18.07 8.76
N PHE A 182 -18.90 -17.89 8.66
CA PHE A 182 -17.91 -18.84 9.18
C PHE A 182 -16.53 -18.19 9.27
N GLU A 183 -15.58 -18.92 9.87
CA GLU A 183 -14.18 -18.51 9.95
C GLU A 183 -13.23 -19.62 9.52
N LYS A 184 -12.08 -19.22 8.99
CA LYS A 184 -11.02 -20.14 8.54
C LYS A 184 -9.70 -19.77 9.20
N TYR A 185 -9.04 -20.78 9.79
CA TYR A 185 -7.69 -20.66 10.33
C TYR A 185 -6.67 -21.31 9.42
N PHE A 186 -5.55 -20.61 9.21
CA PHE A 186 -4.39 -21.09 8.47
C PHE A 186 -3.29 -21.50 9.44
N LYS A 187 -2.97 -22.80 9.50
CA LYS A 187 -2.09 -23.33 10.57
C LYS A 187 -0.60 -23.10 10.34
N LYS A 188 -0.16 -22.91 9.10
CA LYS A 188 1.26 -22.91 8.74
C LYS A 188 1.73 -21.65 8.05
N ILE A 189 0.84 -20.84 7.54
CA ILE A 189 1.14 -19.70 6.69
C ILE A 189 0.55 -18.45 7.33
N SER A 190 1.33 -17.36 7.29
CA SER A 190 0.89 -16.04 7.78
C SER A 190 0.51 -15.16 6.60
N PHE A 191 -0.71 -14.63 6.61
CA PHE A 191 -1.22 -13.74 5.59
C PHE A 191 -1.41 -12.33 6.13
N TRP A 192 -1.18 -11.34 5.28
CA TRP A 192 -1.27 -9.93 5.64
C TRP A 192 -2.24 -9.14 4.76
N ASN A 193 -2.51 -9.61 3.55
CA ASN A 193 -3.47 -8.99 2.66
C ASN A 193 -4.36 -10.03 1.99
N ILE A 194 -5.55 -9.57 1.61
CA ILE A 194 -6.56 -10.38 0.94
C ILE A 194 -7.22 -9.55 -0.17
N ALA A 195 -7.44 -10.20 -1.32
CA ALA A 195 -8.24 -9.69 -2.42
C ALA A 195 -9.23 -10.74 -2.90
N TRP A 196 -10.31 -10.30 -3.54
CA TRP A 196 -11.25 -11.17 -4.21
C TRP A 196 -11.31 -10.84 -5.70
N ASN A 197 -11.17 -11.83 -6.56
CA ASN A 197 -11.32 -11.68 -7.99
C ASN A 197 -11.69 -13.01 -8.66
N ASN A 198 -12.61 -13.00 -9.61
CA ASN A 198 -13.00 -14.15 -10.43
C ASN A 198 -13.28 -15.43 -9.62
N ASN A 199 -14.09 -15.33 -8.57
CA ASN A 199 -14.45 -16.43 -7.66
C ASN A 199 -13.26 -17.05 -6.91
N GLU A 200 -12.23 -16.25 -6.66
CA GLU A 200 -11.03 -16.66 -5.94
C GLU A 200 -10.65 -15.63 -4.88
N TYR A 201 -10.21 -16.10 -3.72
CA TYR A 201 -9.50 -15.31 -2.73
C TYR A 201 -8.00 -15.42 -3.00
N ILE A 202 -7.35 -14.27 -3.13
CA ILE A 202 -5.91 -14.16 -3.28
C ILE A 202 -5.36 -13.56 -2.00
N LEU A 203 -4.47 -14.29 -1.32
CA LEU A 203 -3.84 -13.88 -0.07
C LEU A 203 -2.34 -13.69 -0.29
N SER A 204 -1.75 -12.68 0.34
CA SER A 204 -0.31 -12.45 0.29
C SER A 204 0.34 -12.54 1.66
N THR A 205 1.58 -13.02 1.67
CA THR A 205 2.41 -13.17 2.86
C THR A 205 3.30 -11.96 3.13
N ASN A 206 3.47 -11.07 2.15
CA ASN A 206 4.30 -9.85 2.23
C ASN A 206 5.76 -10.09 2.65
N ASN A 207 6.32 -11.27 2.39
CA ASN A 207 7.65 -11.65 2.85
C ASN A 207 7.86 -11.52 4.38
N PHE A 208 6.79 -11.53 5.17
CA PHE A 208 6.88 -11.31 6.61
C PHE A 208 6.65 -12.61 7.39
N GLY A 209 7.63 -12.99 8.19
CA GLY A 209 7.52 -14.13 9.10
C GLY A 209 7.44 -15.50 8.42
N ILE A 210 7.90 -15.64 7.19
CA ILE A 210 7.81 -16.84 6.38
C ILE A 210 9.12 -17.64 6.34
N GLN A 211 8.97 -18.95 6.06
CA GLN A 211 10.11 -19.83 5.81
C GLN A 211 10.50 -19.77 4.33
N GLU A 212 11.75 -20.06 4.00
CA GLU A 212 12.33 -19.98 2.64
C GLU A 212 11.54 -20.66 1.51
N LYS A 213 10.69 -21.63 1.86
CA LYS A 213 9.91 -22.43 0.89
C LYS A 213 8.52 -21.89 0.63
N ASP A 214 8.11 -20.84 1.33
CA ASP A 214 6.77 -20.30 1.17
C ASP A 214 6.70 -19.42 -0.09
N LYS A 215 5.49 -19.28 -0.61
CA LYS A 215 5.21 -18.40 -1.76
C LYS A 215 4.69 -17.05 -1.27
N LEU A 216 4.76 -16.03 -2.12
CA LEU A 216 4.21 -14.71 -1.83
C LEU A 216 2.69 -14.66 -1.99
N LEU A 217 2.14 -15.36 -2.97
CA LEU A 217 0.72 -15.37 -3.32
C LEU A 217 0.13 -16.77 -3.19
N TYR A 218 -1.01 -16.84 -2.56
CA TYR A 218 -1.81 -18.03 -2.39
C TYR A 218 -3.22 -17.80 -2.91
N VAL A 219 -3.72 -18.71 -3.74
CA VAL A 219 -5.03 -18.64 -4.35
C VAL A 219 -5.93 -19.72 -3.79
N TYR A 220 -7.07 -19.30 -3.28
CA TYR A 220 -8.09 -20.17 -2.68
C TYR A 220 -9.40 -20.03 -3.44
N ASP A 221 -10.21 -21.09 -3.37
CA ASP A 221 -11.60 -21.02 -3.81
C ASP A 221 -12.49 -20.22 -2.84
N GLU A 222 -13.76 -20.12 -3.11
CA GLU A 222 -14.76 -19.42 -2.31
C GLU A 222 -14.98 -20.01 -0.89
N ASN A 223 -14.51 -21.21 -0.64
CA ASN A 223 -14.58 -21.93 0.65
C ASN A 223 -13.21 -22.02 1.36
N PHE A 224 -12.23 -21.27 0.87
CA PHE A 224 -10.84 -21.30 1.35
C PHE A 224 -10.17 -22.66 1.26
N ASN A 225 -10.45 -23.46 0.21
CA ASN A 225 -9.62 -24.57 -0.19
C ASN A 225 -8.50 -24.04 -1.09
N LEU A 226 -7.26 -24.42 -0.78
CA LEU A 226 -6.08 -23.99 -1.54
C LEU A 226 -6.14 -24.56 -2.96
N LYS A 227 -6.10 -23.68 -3.96
CA LYS A 227 -6.01 -24.03 -5.38
C LYS A 227 -4.56 -24.08 -5.84
N ASN A 228 -3.78 -23.04 -5.52
CA ASN A 228 -2.38 -22.94 -5.93
C ASN A 228 -1.63 -21.84 -5.15
N SER A 229 -0.31 -21.79 -5.34
CA SER A 229 0.54 -20.73 -4.80
C SER A 229 1.60 -20.33 -5.80
N TYR A 230 1.97 -19.04 -5.81
CA TYR A 230 2.80 -18.45 -6.84
C TYR A 230 3.82 -17.50 -6.24
N VAL A 231 4.83 -17.19 -7.02
CA VAL A 231 5.92 -16.25 -6.74
C VAL A 231 6.74 -16.73 -5.53
N ASP A 232 7.98 -17.10 -5.81
CA ASP A 232 8.90 -17.50 -4.74
C ASP A 232 9.16 -16.36 -3.78
N ASN A 233 9.25 -16.72 -2.52
CA ASN A 233 9.62 -15.79 -1.49
C ASN A 233 11.11 -15.42 -1.58
N LEU A 234 11.45 -14.30 -0.99
CA LEU A 234 12.86 -13.98 -0.76
C LEU A 234 13.50 -15.00 0.19
N PRO A 235 14.80 -15.30 0.00
CA PRO A 235 15.51 -16.28 0.84
C PRO A 235 15.72 -15.81 2.28
N TYR A 236 15.12 -14.68 2.67
CA TYR A 236 15.21 -14.10 4.01
C TYR A 236 13.90 -13.43 4.40
N THR A 237 13.61 -13.45 5.68
CA THR A 237 12.45 -12.75 6.25
C THR A 237 12.70 -11.25 6.29
N ILE A 238 11.73 -10.47 5.86
CA ILE A 238 11.78 -9.02 5.97
C ILE A 238 11.22 -8.62 7.32
N GLY A 239 12.03 -7.89 8.08
CA GLY A 239 11.64 -7.37 9.40
C GLY A 239 10.70 -6.17 9.34
N MET A 240 10.38 -5.68 8.13
CA MET A 240 9.45 -4.59 7.90
C MET A 240 8.22 -5.09 7.18
N SER A 241 7.06 -4.78 7.73
CA SER A 241 5.80 -4.93 6.99
C SER A 241 5.81 -4.00 5.78
N ASN A 242 5.22 -4.45 4.71
CA ASN A 242 5.00 -3.63 3.52
C ASN A 242 4.27 -2.35 3.90
N VAL A 243 4.87 -1.20 3.59
CA VAL A 243 4.35 0.13 3.98
C VAL A 243 3.16 0.53 3.13
N LEU A 244 2.89 -0.22 2.05
CA LEU A 244 1.82 0.09 1.10
C LEU A 244 0.44 -0.02 1.74
N ALA A 245 -0.44 0.88 1.34
CA ALA A 245 -1.83 0.85 1.77
C ALA A 245 -2.56 -0.38 1.25
N THR A 246 -2.39 -0.68 -0.02
CA THR A 246 -3.08 -1.76 -0.72
C THR A 246 -2.12 -2.50 -1.65
N PRO A 247 -1.27 -3.40 -1.12
CA PRO A 247 -0.31 -4.14 -1.93
C PRO A 247 -0.99 -5.13 -2.91
N LEU A 248 -2.16 -5.67 -2.58
CA LEU A 248 -3.00 -6.44 -3.51
C LEU A 248 -4.03 -5.53 -4.16
N GLN A 249 -3.95 -5.37 -5.49
CA GLN A 249 -4.79 -4.48 -6.27
C GLN A 249 -5.49 -5.23 -7.38
N VAL A 250 -6.82 -5.24 -7.34
CA VAL A 250 -7.66 -5.84 -8.38
C VAL A 250 -7.78 -4.88 -9.57
N ASP A 251 -7.53 -5.40 -10.77
CA ASP A 251 -7.61 -4.66 -12.01
C ASP A 251 -8.23 -5.52 -13.13
N GLY A 252 -9.53 -5.37 -13.32
CA GLY A 252 -10.30 -6.23 -14.22
C GLY A 252 -10.27 -7.69 -13.78
N ASN A 253 -9.70 -8.56 -14.61
CA ASN A 253 -9.55 -9.99 -14.33
C ASN A 253 -8.23 -10.34 -13.65
N ASP A 254 -7.35 -9.38 -13.46
CA ASP A 254 -6.02 -9.57 -12.92
C ASP A 254 -5.93 -9.06 -11.47
N VAL A 255 -4.99 -9.61 -10.71
CA VAL A 255 -4.64 -9.11 -9.38
C VAL A 255 -3.15 -8.78 -9.37
N ASN A 256 -2.83 -7.52 -9.11
CA ASN A 256 -1.46 -7.05 -9.02
C ASN A 256 -1.01 -7.08 -7.56
N TYR A 257 0.12 -7.71 -7.31
CA TYR A 257 0.83 -7.63 -6.03
C TYR A 257 2.03 -6.67 -6.18
N ILE A 258 2.00 -5.63 -5.38
CA ILE A 258 3.03 -4.59 -5.38
C ILE A 258 4.07 -4.94 -4.31
N ASP A 259 5.30 -5.17 -4.72
CA ASP A 259 6.40 -5.49 -3.81
C ASP A 259 7.53 -4.45 -3.90
N PRO A 260 7.58 -3.49 -2.97
CA PRO A 260 8.63 -2.48 -2.93
C PRO A 260 10.03 -3.05 -2.71
N VAL A 261 10.13 -4.18 -2.03
CA VAL A 261 11.41 -4.79 -1.66
C VAL A 261 12.09 -5.41 -2.86
N THR A 262 11.38 -6.26 -3.60
CA THR A 262 11.88 -6.82 -4.86
C THR A 262 11.79 -5.82 -6.02
N LYS A 263 11.25 -4.62 -5.75
CA LYS A 263 11.05 -3.56 -6.75
C LYS A 263 10.21 -4.05 -7.92
N GLY A 264 9.18 -4.87 -7.64
CA GLY A 264 8.40 -5.56 -8.65
C GLY A 264 6.89 -5.40 -8.49
N ILE A 265 6.20 -5.52 -9.62
CA ILE A 265 4.77 -5.73 -9.68
C ILE A 265 4.55 -7.12 -10.25
N TYR A 266 3.93 -7.98 -9.48
CA TYR A 266 3.58 -9.34 -9.86
C TYR A 266 2.11 -9.40 -10.21
N THR A 267 1.77 -9.91 -11.37
CA THR A 267 0.37 -10.01 -11.81
C THR A 267 -0.08 -11.45 -11.82
N TYR A 268 -1.08 -11.75 -11.00
CA TYR A 268 -1.82 -13.00 -11.07
C TYR A 268 -2.95 -12.87 -12.07
N LYS A 269 -3.01 -13.80 -13.03
CA LYS A 269 -4.02 -13.89 -14.09
C LYS A 269 -4.90 -15.11 -13.85
N SER A 270 -6.07 -14.91 -13.30
CA SER A 270 -6.98 -15.98 -12.92
C SER A 270 -7.40 -16.88 -14.10
N LYS A 271 -7.58 -16.33 -15.31
CA LYS A 271 -7.97 -17.09 -16.50
C LYS A 271 -6.95 -18.15 -16.95
N VAL A 272 -5.68 -17.93 -16.68
CA VAL A 272 -4.60 -18.84 -17.06
C VAL A 272 -3.95 -19.49 -15.83
N ALA A 273 -4.43 -19.16 -14.64
CA ALA A 273 -3.92 -19.65 -13.35
C ALA A 273 -2.39 -19.51 -13.24
N ASP A 274 -1.87 -18.32 -13.55
CA ASP A 274 -0.44 -18.01 -13.54
C ASP A 274 -0.16 -16.67 -12.89
N ALA A 275 0.99 -16.53 -12.24
CA ALA A 275 1.47 -15.29 -11.65
C ALA A 275 2.94 -15.09 -11.98
N GLN A 276 3.25 -13.94 -12.56
CA GLN A 276 4.60 -13.58 -12.97
C GLN A 276 4.90 -12.12 -12.68
N ARG A 277 6.21 -11.76 -12.56
CA ARG A 277 6.63 -10.38 -12.51
C ARG A 277 6.32 -9.70 -13.84
N THR A 278 5.39 -8.76 -13.81
CA THR A 278 4.97 -7.99 -15.01
C THR A 278 5.82 -6.74 -15.19
N TYR A 279 6.20 -6.09 -14.09
CA TYR A 279 7.00 -4.87 -14.10
C TYR A 279 8.09 -4.90 -13.04
N LYS A 280 9.20 -4.22 -13.34
CA LYS A 280 10.32 -3.98 -12.41
C LYS A 280 10.65 -2.50 -12.39
N TRP A 281 10.68 -1.89 -11.21
CA TRP A 281 11.15 -0.52 -11.06
C TRP A 281 12.67 -0.46 -11.16
N LEU A 282 13.14 0.46 -12.00
CA LEU A 282 14.53 0.85 -12.08
C LEU A 282 14.72 2.17 -11.35
N LEU A 283 15.12 2.09 -10.10
CA LEU A 283 15.46 3.24 -9.27
C LEU A 283 16.92 3.62 -9.56
N PRO A 284 17.28 4.90 -9.60
CA PRO A 284 18.67 5.33 -9.86
C PRO A 284 19.64 4.87 -8.78
N ASN A 285 19.24 4.93 -7.52
CA ASN A 285 20.05 4.50 -6.38
C ASN A 285 19.22 3.61 -5.43
N PRO A 286 18.87 2.37 -5.84
CA PRO A 286 17.94 1.54 -5.11
C PRO A 286 18.51 1.09 -3.76
N MET A 287 17.67 1.07 -2.73
CA MET A 287 18.03 0.46 -1.45
C MET A 287 18.37 -1.02 -1.66
N PRO A 288 19.52 -1.49 -1.14
CA PRO A 288 19.89 -2.90 -1.17
C PRO A 288 18.86 -3.77 -0.45
N ASP A 289 18.55 -4.94 -1.02
CA ASP A 289 17.51 -5.83 -0.47
C ASP A 289 17.80 -6.24 0.98
N LYS A 290 19.06 -6.45 1.34
CA LYS A 290 19.51 -6.75 2.72
C LYS A 290 19.13 -5.66 3.73
N ASP A 291 18.97 -4.42 3.31
CA ASP A 291 18.69 -3.29 4.18
C ASP A 291 17.20 -3.24 4.59
N TYR A 292 16.33 -4.01 3.91
CA TYR A 292 14.94 -4.21 4.30
C TYR A 292 14.76 -5.29 5.40
N VAL A 293 15.79 -6.10 5.67
CA VAL A 293 15.69 -7.23 6.61
C VAL A 293 15.47 -6.76 8.05
N HIS A 294 16.09 -5.66 8.44
CA HIS A 294 16.00 -5.14 9.79
C HIS A 294 15.52 -3.69 9.79
N TYR A 295 14.54 -3.40 10.65
CA TYR A 295 14.01 -2.04 10.81
C TYR A 295 15.10 -1.00 11.11
N LYS A 296 16.08 -1.34 11.96
CA LYS A 296 17.20 -0.43 12.28
C LYS A 296 17.99 -0.08 11.04
N THR A 297 18.40 -1.07 10.26
CA THR A 297 19.17 -0.88 9.01
C THR A 297 18.37 -0.06 7.99
N PHE A 298 17.08 -0.35 7.83
CA PHE A 298 16.20 0.45 7.00
C PHE A 298 16.13 1.90 7.46
N ALA A 299 15.89 2.13 8.76
CA ALA A 299 15.78 3.48 9.32
C ALA A 299 17.06 4.31 9.16
N GLU A 300 18.24 3.68 9.27
CA GLU A 300 19.54 4.32 9.07
C GLU A 300 19.82 4.64 7.61
N ASN A 301 19.36 3.80 6.69
CA ASN A 301 19.67 3.89 5.27
C ASN A 301 18.61 4.56 4.41
N GLN A 302 17.39 4.76 4.91
CA GLN A 302 16.27 5.35 4.15
C GLN A 302 16.56 6.74 3.56
N TYR A 303 17.53 7.45 4.09
CA TYR A 303 17.94 8.77 3.59
C TYR A 303 19.06 8.71 2.53
N ARG A 304 19.66 7.52 2.35
CA ARG A 304 20.78 7.31 1.43
C ARG A 304 20.33 6.73 0.09
N TYR A 305 19.23 6.02 0.08
CA TYR A 305 18.76 5.25 -1.06
C TYR A 305 17.38 5.66 -1.50
N ASP A 306 17.06 5.31 -2.73
CA ASP A 306 15.72 5.43 -3.28
C ASP A 306 14.90 4.18 -2.91
N PHE A 307 13.66 4.39 -2.51
CA PHE A 307 12.73 3.29 -2.25
C PHE A 307 11.29 3.68 -2.57
N ILE A 308 10.51 2.69 -2.97
CA ILE A 308 9.10 2.85 -3.30
C ILE A 308 8.30 3.10 -2.03
N LEU A 309 7.52 4.17 -2.04
CA LEU A 309 6.61 4.53 -0.94
C LEU A 309 5.22 3.98 -1.19
N ASP A 310 4.72 4.09 -2.42
CA ASP A 310 3.40 3.61 -2.79
C ASP A 310 3.31 3.44 -4.32
N ALA A 311 2.39 2.60 -4.76
CA ALA A 311 2.08 2.48 -6.17
C ALA A 311 0.62 2.10 -6.39
N VAL A 312 0.07 2.58 -7.48
CA VAL A 312 -1.27 2.24 -7.95
C VAL A 312 -1.18 1.80 -9.40
N VAL A 313 -1.77 0.66 -9.68
CA VAL A 313 -1.87 0.10 -11.03
C VAL A 313 -3.33 0.10 -11.46
N ASP A 314 -3.61 0.69 -12.62
CA ASP A 314 -4.91 0.59 -13.28
C ASP A 314 -4.75 0.06 -14.72
N GLU A 315 -5.86 -0.11 -15.45
CA GLU A 315 -5.88 -0.68 -16.80
C GLU A 315 -4.84 -0.07 -17.76
N ASN A 316 -4.53 1.22 -17.61
CA ASN A 316 -3.73 1.95 -18.58
C ASN A 316 -2.48 2.59 -17.98
N ARG A 317 -2.40 2.71 -16.65
CA ARG A 317 -1.41 3.56 -15.98
C ARG A 317 -0.84 2.91 -14.73
N ILE A 318 0.34 3.38 -14.39
CA ILE A 318 1.02 3.07 -13.14
C ILE A 318 1.43 4.39 -12.52
N LEU A 319 0.89 4.70 -11.34
CA LEU A 319 1.37 5.77 -10.49
C LEU A 319 2.32 5.18 -9.47
N THR A 320 3.51 5.71 -9.39
CA THR A 320 4.51 5.32 -8.39
C THR A 320 4.91 6.56 -7.60
N SER A 321 4.93 6.46 -6.28
CA SER A 321 5.62 7.41 -5.42
C SER A 321 6.84 6.76 -4.80
N TYR A 322 7.94 7.48 -4.77
CA TYR A 322 9.20 7.00 -4.20
C TYR A 322 9.92 8.13 -3.48
N LYS A 323 10.77 7.76 -2.55
CA LYS A 323 11.55 8.68 -1.75
C LYS A 323 13.02 8.65 -2.17
N ARG A 324 13.64 9.85 -2.18
CA ARG A 324 15.09 10.05 -2.31
C ARG A 324 15.50 11.14 -1.32
N GLY A 325 16.29 10.77 -0.32
CA GLY A 325 16.63 11.69 0.76
C GLY A 325 15.39 12.24 1.46
N ASP A 326 15.26 13.55 1.51
CA ASP A 326 14.11 14.23 2.11
C ASP A 326 12.97 14.52 1.12
N TYR A 327 13.17 14.21 -0.15
CA TYR A 327 12.21 14.52 -1.21
C TYR A 327 11.35 13.32 -1.55
N MET A 328 10.08 13.60 -1.83
CA MET A 328 9.15 12.63 -2.38
C MET A 328 8.90 12.93 -3.86
N PHE A 329 9.08 11.92 -4.68
CA PHE A 329 8.85 11.97 -6.10
C PHE A 329 7.63 11.15 -6.49
N VAL A 330 6.99 11.57 -7.55
CA VAL A 330 5.88 10.85 -8.18
C VAL A 330 6.16 10.65 -9.65
N ASN A 331 5.75 9.51 -10.17
CA ASN A 331 5.82 9.21 -11.58
C ASN A 331 4.51 8.54 -12.00
N LEU A 332 3.76 9.21 -12.88
CA LEU A 332 2.59 8.66 -13.56
C LEU A 332 3.01 8.25 -14.96
N MET A 333 2.94 6.97 -15.25
CA MET A 333 3.32 6.42 -16.55
C MET A 333 2.23 5.55 -17.16
N THR A 334 2.29 5.38 -18.47
CA THR A 334 1.48 4.39 -19.17
C THR A 334 1.99 2.98 -18.87
N ARG A 335 1.18 1.96 -19.07
CA ARG A 335 1.64 0.55 -19.00
C ARG A 335 2.69 0.19 -20.07
N SER A 336 2.85 1.04 -21.09
CA SER A 336 3.97 0.91 -22.04
C SER A 336 5.31 1.35 -21.43
N GLY A 337 5.31 1.98 -20.27
CA GLY A 337 6.52 2.46 -19.59
C GLY A 337 6.90 3.91 -19.94
N MET A 338 6.08 4.59 -20.75
CA MET A 338 6.29 6.02 -21.04
C MET A 338 5.77 6.87 -19.88
N SER A 339 6.62 7.73 -19.34
CA SER A 339 6.22 8.69 -18.32
C SER A 339 5.27 9.74 -18.93
N LYS A 340 4.16 10.00 -18.22
CA LYS A 340 3.21 11.08 -18.55
C LYS A 340 3.45 12.32 -17.70
N THR A 341 3.62 12.11 -16.41
CA THR A 341 3.85 13.17 -15.43
C THR A 341 4.91 12.69 -14.46
N PHE A 342 5.91 13.50 -14.25
CA PHE A 342 7.02 13.23 -13.36
C PHE A 342 7.45 14.50 -12.64
N GLY A 343 7.75 14.37 -11.36
CA GLY A 343 8.27 15.46 -10.57
C GLY A 343 8.25 15.17 -9.07
N HIS A 344 8.62 16.17 -8.29
CA HIS A 344 8.52 16.10 -6.83
C HIS A 344 7.22 16.73 -6.34
N ILE A 345 6.86 16.40 -5.10
CA ILE A 345 5.73 17.00 -4.39
C ILE A 345 6.21 17.54 -3.04
N ASP A 346 5.78 18.75 -2.71
CA ASP A 346 6.15 19.41 -1.44
C ASP A 346 5.35 18.91 -0.24
N VAL A 347 4.21 18.29 -0.51
CA VAL A 347 3.29 17.78 0.52
C VAL A 347 3.26 16.28 0.45
N SER A 348 3.14 15.63 1.59
CA SER A 348 2.91 14.19 1.61
C SER A 348 1.61 13.90 0.87
N LEU A 349 1.67 13.00 -0.12
CA LEU A 349 0.47 12.46 -0.72
C LEU A 349 -0.44 11.92 0.39
N PRO A 350 -1.76 12.22 0.32
CA PRO A 350 -2.71 11.46 1.10
C PRO A 350 -2.54 9.97 0.73
N LYS A 351 -2.83 9.11 1.68
CA LYS A 351 -2.70 7.68 1.45
C LYS A 351 -3.45 7.27 0.20
N LEU A 352 -2.75 6.69 -0.78
CA LEU A 352 -3.33 6.17 -2.00
C LEU A 352 -3.95 4.82 -1.69
N ILE A 353 -5.25 4.68 -1.95
CA ILE A 353 -5.97 3.44 -1.69
C ILE A 353 -6.60 2.99 -3.00
N LYS A 354 -6.11 1.89 -3.54
CA LYS A 354 -6.72 1.25 -4.71
C LYS A 354 -7.88 0.39 -4.25
N GLY A 355 -9.10 0.81 -4.60
CA GLY A 355 -10.29 -0.02 -4.39
C GLY A 355 -10.41 -1.14 -5.43
N SER A 356 -11.38 -2.03 -5.22
CA SER A 356 -11.74 -3.01 -6.23
C SER A 356 -12.37 -2.30 -7.43
N GLY A 357 -11.74 -2.39 -8.60
CA GLY A 357 -12.17 -1.72 -9.82
C GLY A 357 -11.26 -0.56 -10.24
N ARG A 358 -11.83 0.43 -10.96
CA ARG A 358 -11.06 1.49 -11.65
C ARG A 358 -10.78 2.73 -10.79
N TYR A 359 -11.11 2.71 -9.50
CA TYR A 359 -11.04 3.90 -8.67
C TYR A 359 -9.83 3.88 -7.74
N VAL A 360 -9.29 5.06 -7.54
CA VAL A 360 -8.32 5.35 -6.49
C VAL A 360 -9.02 6.24 -5.47
N PHE A 361 -8.86 5.93 -4.21
CA PHE A 361 -9.39 6.74 -3.12
C PHE A 361 -8.26 7.51 -2.46
N LEU A 362 -8.53 8.78 -2.20
CA LEU A 362 -7.68 9.62 -1.37
C LEU A 362 -8.46 9.95 -0.11
N ALA A 363 -7.92 9.59 1.03
CA ALA A 363 -8.53 9.85 2.33
C ALA A 363 -7.73 10.93 3.06
N ILE A 364 -8.41 12.00 3.47
CA ILE A 364 -7.80 13.13 4.17
C ILE A 364 -8.72 13.65 5.26
N ARG A 365 -8.18 14.13 6.37
CA ARG A 365 -8.98 14.85 7.37
C ARG A 365 -9.44 16.19 6.82
N GLY A 366 -10.71 16.56 7.09
CA GLY A 366 -11.28 17.81 6.59
C GLY A 366 -10.48 19.04 7.00
N ARG A 367 -10.00 19.11 8.26
CA ARG A 367 -9.13 20.19 8.74
C ARG A 367 -7.78 20.27 8.03
N GLU A 368 -7.22 19.14 7.60
CA GLU A 368 -5.96 19.09 6.84
C GLU A 368 -6.19 19.56 5.41
N TYR A 369 -7.27 19.10 4.80
CA TYR A 369 -7.68 19.54 3.48
C TYR A 369 -7.91 21.05 3.40
N LEU A 370 -8.54 21.66 4.40
CA LEU A 370 -8.80 23.11 4.41
C LEU A 370 -7.52 23.94 4.53
N LYS A 371 -6.46 23.41 5.14
CA LYS A 371 -5.15 24.06 5.28
C LYS A 371 -4.31 23.95 4.01
N ASP A 372 -4.47 22.88 3.25
CA ASP A 372 -3.64 22.60 2.08
C ASP A 372 -4.25 23.21 0.82
N LYS A 373 -3.46 24.05 0.13
CA LYS A 373 -3.88 24.68 -1.14
C LYS A 373 -3.67 23.76 -2.36
N ALA A 374 -2.90 22.69 -2.21
CA ALA A 374 -2.51 21.81 -3.31
C ALA A 374 -3.57 20.78 -3.70
N TYR A 375 -4.66 20.65 -2.91
CA TYR A 375 -5.73 19.71 -3.18
C TYR A 375 -6.86 20.34 -4.01
N PHE A 376 -7.75 19.54 -4.56
CA PHE A 376 -8.85 19.88 -5.45
C PHE A 376 -9.72 21.04 -4.93
N THR A 377 -9.33 22.28 -5.22
CA THR A 377 -9.91 23.51 -4.67
C THR A 377 -11.41 23.65 -4.93
N LYS A 378 -11.94 23.03 -6.00
CA LYS A 378 -13.37 23.06 -6.34
C LYS A 378 -14.29 22.52 -5.23
N TYR A 379 -13.79 21.65 -4.35
CA TYR A 379 -14.57 21.06 -3.27
C TYR A 379 -14.48 21.83 -1.94
N LYS A 380 -13.65 22.86 -1.83
CA LYS A 380 -13.48 23.60 -0.57
C LYS A 380 -14.76 24.24 -0.04
N LYS A 381 -15.66 24.61 -0.94
CA LYS A 381 -16.94 25.25 -0.59
C LYS A 381 -17.95 24.28 0.05
N ASP A 382 -17.78 22.99 -0.17
CA ASP A 382 -18.71 21.94 0.26
C ASP A 382 -18.36 21.38 1.65
N ILE A 383 -17.35 21.94 2.31
CA ILE A 383 -16.82 21.44 3.58
C ILE A 383 -17.07 22.48 4.67
N ASN A 384 -18.06 22.23 5.47
CA ASN A 384 -18.39 23.01 6.67
C ASN A 384 -17.60 22.46 7.85
N ASN A 385 -16.42 22.99 8.14
CA ASN A 385 -15.62 22.72 9.37
C ASN A 385 -15.64 21.26 9.88
N ASN A 386 -15.82 20.30 9.00
CA ASN A 386 -15.92 18.89 9.35
C ASN A 386 -14.53 18.34 9.68
N ASP A 387 -14.32 17.89 10.90
CA ASP A 387 -13.08 17.21 11.33
C ASP A 387 -13.02 15.73 10.89
N GLY A 388 -14.10 15.21 10.32
CA GLY A 388 -14.19 13.86 9.78
C GLY A 388 -13.30 13.63 8.55
N TYR A 389 -13.32 12.41 8.05
CA TYR A 389 -12.61 12.07 6.83
C TYR A 389 -13.39 12.49 5.58
N LEU A 390 -12.67 13.08 4.64
CA LEU A 390 -13.10 13.31 3.28
C LEU A 390 -12.53 12.19 2.40
N ILE A 391 -13.40 11.55 1.62
CA ILE A 391 -12.99 10.54 0.66
C ILE A 391 -13.19 11.09 -0.74
N PHE A 392 -12.10 11.23 -1.46
CA PHE A 392 -12.13 11.54 -2.89
C PHE A 392 -12.05 10.25 -3.68
N LYS A 393 -13.06 10.00 -4.51
CA LYS A 393 -13.05 8.93 -5.50
C LYS A 393 -12.50 9.49 -6.80
N CYS A 394 -11.36 8.96 -7.26
CA CYS A 394 -10.60 9.49 -8.38
C CYS A 394 -10.32 8.42 -9.44
N LYS A 395 -9.93 8.88 -10.63
CA LYS A 395 -9.20 8.09 -11.64
C LYS A 395 -7.80 8.66 -11.80
N LEU A 396 -6.84 7.85 -12.20
CA LEU A 396 -5.56 8.32 -12.71
C LEU A 396 -5.76 9.06 -14.05
N LYS A 397 -4.97 10.11 -14.31
CA LYS A 397 -5.06 10.90 -15.55
C LYS A 397 -4.22 10.36 -16.69
#